data_6d19e36eae8e6d45c442f363184dbb18
#
_entry.id   6d19e36eae8e6d45c442f363184dbb18
#
_cell.length_a   1.000
_cell.length_b   1.000
_cell.length_c   1.000
_cell.angle_alpha   90.00
_cell.angle_beta   90.00
_cell.angle_gamma   90.00
#
_symmetry.space_group_name_H-M   'P 1'
#
loop_
_entity.id
_entity.type
_entity.pdbx_description
1 polymer ?
#
loop_
_entity_poly.entity_id
_entity_poly.type
_entity_poly.pdbx_seq_one_letter_code
_entity_poly.pdbx_strand_id
1 'polypeptide(L)'
;LETDAPAKPLEPRMIYTDFTPEILGFNLATGYPTAGVISSEAGTVFGSHGMGKDSIMRNLALINQLWDGAAVRVDRRTSDSFTISGARLTVSLQVQQEALQEFYAKNGELARGSGFMARFLISAPQSTQGTRLFRDEPDTWPALEKFNDRLKAILSDELPMTEKCRLEPCVMTFPPEVKTIWISQYNAIEKALGNGGKLEDINDMASKAADNIARLAALFHYFEHGKTPICEDCLNRAAVIVLWHLNEAKRFFNDIATPPEQIR
;
A
#
# COMPACT_ATOMS: atom_id res chain seq x y z
N LEU A 1 45.51 12.65 6.26
CA LEU A 1 44.68 12.49 7.45
C LEU A 1 43.26 12.84 7.04
N GLU A 2 42.58 11.93 6.35
CA GLU A 2 41.12 12.01 6.20
C GLU A 2 40.54 11.74 7.58
N THR A 3 39.88 12.71 8.09
CA THR A 3 39.28 12.69 9.41
C THR A 3 38.19 11.63 9.46
N ASP A 4 38.33 10.70 10.40
CA ASP A 4 37.28 9.75 10.87
C ASP A 4 36.08 10.51 11.49
N ALA A 5 35.51 11.42 10.74
CA ALA A 5 34.31 12.10 11.18
C ALA A 5 33.15 11.10 11.14
N PRO A 6 32.37 10.95 12.21
CA PRO A 6 31.21 10.08 12.20
C PRO A 6 30.26 10.46 11.06
N ALA A 7 29.73 9.43 10.36
CA ALA A 7 28.78 9.66 9.27
C ALA A 7 27.61 10.52 9.79
N LYS A 8 27.22 11.54 9.00
CA LYS A 8 26.06 12.38 9.35
C LYS A 8 24.82 11.50 9.51
N PRO A 9 24.07 11.62 10.60
CA PRO A 9 22.83 10.86 10.78
C PRO A 9 21.87 11.12 9.61
N LEU A 10 21.16 10.08 9.17
CA LEU A 10 20.14 10.21 8.13
C LEU A 10 18.97 11.04 8.67
N GLU A 11 18.56 12.04 7.89
CA GLU A 11 17.38 12.83 8.20
C GLU A 11 16.12 12.00 7.88
N PRO A 12 15.18 11.78 8.82
CA PRO A 12 14.01 10.95 8.63
C PRO A 12 12.94 11.67 7.81
N ARG A 13 13.08 11.71 6.49
CA ARG A 13 12.05 12.18 5.59
C ARG A 13 11.14 10.99 5.22
N MET A 14 10.05 10.81 5.97
CA MET A 14 9.18 9.65 5.82
C MET A 14 7.90 9.92 5.01
N ILE A 15 7.42 11.14 4.91
CA ILE A 15 6.14 11.47 4.26
C ILE A 15 6.37 12.23 2.96
N TYR A 16 5.72 11.78 1.90
CA TYR A 16 5.71 12.37 0.57
C TYR A 16 4.26 12.60 0.12
N THR A 17 3.95 13.80 -0.31
CA THR A 17 2.62 14.16 -0.86
C THR A 17 2.63 14.16 -2.38
N ASP A 18 3.79 14.44 -2.96
CA ASP A 18 4.07 14.40 -4.39
C ASP A 18 5.47 13.81 -4.62
N PHE A 19 5.62 13.00 -5.67
CA PHE A 19 6.88 12.34 -6.00
C PHE A 19 6.90 11.82 -7.43
N THR A 20 8.12 11.73 -7.99
CA THR A 20 8.33 10.81 -9.11
C THR A 20 8.96 9.51 -8.59
N PRO A 21 8.62 8.35 -9.17
CA PRO A 21 9.19 7.07 -8.71
C PRO A 21 10.71 7.04 -8.67
N GLU A 22 11.37 7.77 -9.58
CA GLU A 22 12.83 7.87 -9.61
C GLU A 22 13.39 8.62 -8.39
N ILE A 23 12.78 9.75 -8.02
CA ILE A 23 13.19 10.53 -6.83
C ILE A 23 12.90 9.73 -5.57
N LEU A 24 11.74 9.08 -5.48
CA LEU A 24 11.39 8.23 -4.36
C LEU A 24 12.42 7.09 -4.19
N GLY A 25 12.73 6.40 -5.30
CA GLY A 25 13.74 5.32 -5.29
C GLY A 25 15.12 5.81 -4.85
N PHE A 26 15.56 6.97 -5.33
CA PHE A 26 16.81 7.58 -4.92
C PHE A 26 16.83 7.91 -3.42
N ASN A 27 15.78 8.54 -2.91
CA ASN A 27 15.66 8.89 -1.49
C ASN A 27 15.62 7.66 -0.57
N LEU A 28 14.97 6.57 -1.00
CA LEU A 28 14.96 5.31 -0.27
C LEU A 28 16.31 4.60 -0.26
N ALA A 29 17.14 4.82 -1.31
CA ALA A 29 18.47 4.20 -1.42
C ALA A 29 19.55 4.96 -0.67
N THR A 30 19.49 6.30 -0.65
CA THR A 30 20.55 7.17 -0.14
C THR A 30 20.18 7.90 1.14
N GLY A 31 18.89 7.96 1.46
CA GLY A 31 18.36 8.60 2.64
C GLY A 31 17.70 7.59 3.58
N TYR A 32 16.54 7.97 4.12
CA TYR A 32 15.82 7.13 5.08
C TYR A 32 15.08 5.98 4.36
N PRO A 33 15.27 4.70 4.78
CA PRO A 33 14.83 3.54 4.00
C PRO A 33 13.33 3.21 4.17
N THR A 34 12.54 4.14 4.65
CA THR A 34 11.08 3.97 4.79
C THR A 34 10.35 5.23 4.35
N ALA A 35 9.23 5.05 3.63
CA ALA A 35 8.43 6.15 3.12
C ALA A 35 6.93 5.83 3.14
N GLY A 36 6.14 6.86 3.42
CA GLY A 36 4.71 6.91 3.19
C GLY A 36 4.39 7.94 2.10
N VAL A 37 3.79 7.52 1.01
CA VAL A 37 3.18 8.42 0.03
C VAL A 37 1.74 8.63 0.44
N ILE A 38 1.42 9.80 0.94
CA ILE A 38 0.08 10.14 1.45
C ILE A 38 -0.39 11.40 0.72
N SER A 39 -1.40 11.25 -0.14
CA SER A 39 -1.94 12.36 -0.91
C SER A 39 -3.46 12.37 -0.87
N SER A 40 -4.02 13.53 -0.56
CA SER A 40 -5.46 13.80 -0.66
C SER A 40 -5.91 14.19 -2.07
N GLU A 41 -4.95 14.45 -2.97
CA GLU A 41 -5.19 14.86 -4.37
C GLU A 41 -4.25 14.08 -5.30
N ALA A 42 -4.44 12.76 -5.35
CA ALA A 42 -3.57 11.86 -6.12
C ALA A 42 -3.67 12.02 -7.65
N GLY A 43 -4.50 12.92 -8.15
CA GLY A 43 -4.51 13.30 -9.56
C GLY A 43 -3.13 13.73 -10.07
N THR A 44 -2.32 14.39 -9.24
CA THR A 44 -0.94 14.74 -9.55
C THR A 44 -0.04 13.53 -9.66
N VAL A 45 -0.23 12.51 -8.81
CA VAL A 45 0.55 11.26 -8.83
C VAL A 45 0.27 10.46 -10.11
N PHE A 46 -1.01 10.32 -10.48
CA PHE A 46 -1.43 9.58 -11.69
C PHE A 46 -1.20 10.38 -12.98
N GLY A 47 -1.27 11.72 -12.92
CA GLY A 47 -1.05 12.64 -14.05
C GLY A 47 0.40 13.08 -14.24
N SER A 48 1.31 12.72 -13.33
CA SER A 48 2.71 13.16 -13.40
C SER A 48 3.43 12.62 -14.65
N HIS A 49 4.48 13.32 -15.07
CA HIS A 49 5.35 12.90 -16.20
C HIS A 49 5.93 11.49 -16.00
N GLY A 50 6.07 11.04 -14.75
CA GLY A 50 6.51 9.69 -14.39
C GLY A 50 5.50 8.59 -14.74
N MET A 51 4.23 8.91 -14.97
CA MET A 51 3.17 7.98 -15.41
C MET A 51 2.84 8.16 -16.92
N GLY A 52 3.69 8.84 -17.69
CA GLY A 52 3.59 8.91 -19.14
C GLY A 52 3.88 7.58 -19.83
N LYS A 53 3.42 7.42 -21.09
CA LYS A 53 3.46 6.14 -21.84
C LYS A 53 4.82 5.43 -21.84
N ASP A 54 5.92 6.16 -21.90
CA ASP A 54 7.27 5.57 -22.05
C ASP A 54 7.91 5.17 -20.71
N SER A 55 7.43 5.71 -19.59
CA SER A 55 7.99 5.47 -18.25
C SER A 55 7.10 4.62 -17.34
N ILE A 56 5.81 4.55 -17.64
CA ILE A 56 4.81 3.95 -16.74
C ILE A 56 5.16 2.50 -16.34
N MET A 57 5.54 1.65 -17.28
CA MET A 57 5.86 0.24 -16.98
C MET A 57 7.02 0.12 -15.99
N ARG A 58 8.06 0.93 -16.18
CA ARG A 58 9.22 0.95 -15.27
C ARG A 58 8.83 1.42 -13.88
N ASN A 59 7.99 2.44 -13.81
CA ASN A 59 7.56 3.04 -12.56
C ASN A 59 6.60 2.13 -11.78
N LEU A 60 5.65 1.49 -12.44
CA LEU A 60 4.79 0.49 -11.83
C LEU A 60 5.61 -0.72 -11.33
N ALA A 61 6.59 -1.18 -12.12
CA ALA A 61 7.47 -2.26 -11.71
C ALA A 61 8.30 -1.90 -10.46
N LEU A 62 8.84 -0.68 -10.38
CA LEU A 62 9.56 -0.20 -9.21
C LEU A 62 8.67 -0.21 -7.95
N ILE A 63 7.46 0.33 -8.04
CA ILE A 63 6.53 0.38 -6.89
C ILE A 63 6.13 -1.05 -6.48
N ASN A 64 5.88 -1.94 -7.44
CA ASN A 64 5.60 -3.35 -7.16
C ASN A 64 6.75 -4.04 -6.43
N GLN A 65 8.00 -3.83 -6.87
CA GLN A 65 9.19 -4.39 -6.20
C GLN A 65 9.38 -3.83 -4.79
N LEU A 66 9.09 -2.54 -4.58
CA LEU A 66 9.13 -1.92 -3.25
C LEU A 66 8.03 -2.49 -2.33
N TRP A 67 6.84 -2.79 -2.88
CA TRP A 67 5.79 -3.48 -2.12
C TRP A 67 6.21 -4.89 -1.71
N ASP A 68 6.92 -5.62 -2.57
CA ASP A 68 7.47 -6.94 -2.26
C ASP A 68 8.65 -6.88 -1.27
N GLY A 69 9.23 -5.68 -1.02
CA GLY A 69 10.40 -5.48 -0.19
C GLY A 69 11.69 -6.02 -0.84
N ALA A 70 11.66 -6.20 -2.16
CA ALA A 70 12.80 -6.69 -2.92
C ALA A 70 13.95 -5.67 -2.96
N ALA A 71 15.19 -6.16 -3.12
CA ALA A 71 16.30 -5.30 -3.47
C ALA A 71 16.19 -4.88 -4.94
N VAL A 72 16.26 -3.58 -5.20
CA VAL A 72 16.13 -3.02 -6.55
C VAL A 72 17.39 -2.27 -6.91
N ARG A 73 18.05 -2.65 -8.01
CA ARG A 73 19.16 -1.90 -8.59
C ARG A 73 18.64 -1.00 -9.70
N VAL A 74 18.98 0.27 -9.61
CA VAL A 74 18.66 1.28 -10.62
C VAL A 74 19.95 1.73 -11.28
N ASP A 75 20.15 1.33 -12.53
CA ASP A 75 21.28 1.75 -13.35
C ASP A 75 20.86 2.94 -14.23
N ARG A 76 21.67 4.02 -14.23
CA ARG A 76 21.41 5.23 -14.97
C ARG A 76 22.58 5.55 -15.91
N ARG A 77 22.27 6.13 -17.08
CA ARG A 77 23.30 6.50 -18.09
C ARG A 77 24.03 7.79 -17.73
N THR A 78 23.42 8.69 -16.98
CA THR A 78 23.89 10.08 -16.76
C THR A 78 24.10 10.44 -15.29
N SER A 79 23.84 9.51 -14.35
CA SER A 79 24.04 9.70 -12.92
C SER A 79 24.46 8.40 -12.26
N ASP A 80 24.91 8.47 -11.02
CA ASP A 80 25.34 7.29 -10.27
C ASP A 80 24.21 6.24 -10.13
N SER A 81 24.58 4.99 -10.37
CA SER A 81 23.70 3.85 -10.12
C SER A 81 23.55 3.64 -8.62
N PHE A 82 22.37 3.22 -8.17
CA PHE A 82 22.11 2.97 -6.75
C PHE A 82 21.30 1.68 -6.56
N THR A 83 21.36 1.13 -5.33
CA THR A 83 20.61 -0.05 -4.95
C THR A 83 19.73 0.28 -3.75
N ILE A 84 18.43 0.05 -3.90
CA ILE A 84 17.45 0.12 -2.81
C ILE A 84 17.45 -1.25 -2.13
N SER A 85 17.70 -1.32 -0.83
CA SER A 85 17.71 -2.57 -0.06
C SER A 85 17.00 -2.40 1.27
N GLY A 86 16.13 -3.34 1.62
CA GLY A 86 15.39 -3.34 2.90
C GLY A 86 14.38 -2.21 3.03
N ALA A 87 14.09 -1.45 1.96
CA ALA A 87 13.17 -0.32 2.01
C ALA A 87 11.71 -0.76 2.25
N ARG A 88 10.93 0.13 2.84
CA ARG A 88 9.48 -0.03 3.05
C ARG A 88 8.74 1.16 2.48
N LEU A 89 7.69 0.86 1.72
CA LEU A 89 6.82 1.86 1.10
C LEU A 89 5.36 1.57 1.45
N THR A 90 4.69 2.58 1.98
CA THR A 90 3.24 2.61 2.13
C THR A 90 2.67 3.69 1.22
N VAL A 91 1.56 3.39 0.55
CA VAL A 91 0.90 4.33 -0.37
C VAL A 91 -0.56 4.47 0.04
N SER A 92 -0.99 5.71 0.31
CA SER A 92 -2.38 6.07 0.63
C SER A 92 -2.79 7.26 -0.23
N LEU A 93 -3.72 7.02 -1.15
CA LEU A 93 -4.11 8.00 -2.17
C LEU A 93 -5.62 8.23 -2.13
N GLN A 94 -6.02 9.48 -2.09
CA GLN A 94 -7.38 9.89 -2.39
C GLN A 94 -7.39 10.53 -3.78
N VAL A 95 -8.32 10.11 -4.62
CA VAL A 95 -8.37 10.55 -6.01
C VAL A 95 -9.83 10.77 -6.41
N GLN A 96 -10.07 11.80 -7.21
CA GLN A 96 -11.39 12.01 -7.81
C GLN A 96 -11.66 10.93 -8.86
N GLN A 97 -12.92 10.52 -8.96
CA GLN A 97 -13.32 9.42 -9.85
C GLN A 97 -12.94 9.70 -11.30
N GLU A 98 -13.12 10.93 -11.76
CA GLU A 98 -12.81 11.36 -13.13
C GLU A 98 -11.31 11.21 -13.45
N ALA A 99 -10.44 11.63 -12.52
CA ALA A 99 -8.98 11.51 -12.69
C ALA A 99 -8.54 10.02 -12.76
N LEU A 100 -9.18 9.18 -11.96
CA LEU A 100 -8.90 7.75 -11.98
C LEU A 100 -9.44 7.08 -13.26
N GLN A 101 -10.61 7.48 -13.74
CA GLN A 101 -11.17 7.04 -15.03
C GLN A 101 -10.25 7.43 -16.19
N GLU A 102 -9.74 8.66 -16.21
CA GLU A 102 -8.79 9.11 -17.23
C GLU A 102 -7.47 8.31 -17.19
N PHE A 103 -6.95 8.04 -16.02
CA PHE A 103 -5.79 7.16 -15.86
C PHE A 103 -6.03 5.77 -16.44
N TYR A 104 -7.19 5.17 -16.13
CA TYR A 104 -7.56 3.85 -16.66
C TYR A 104 -7.81 3.86 -18.17
N ALA A 105 -8.41 4.90 -18.70
CA ALA A 105 -8.60 5.02 -20.15
C ALA A 105 -7.26 5.05 -20.91
N LYS A 106 -6.23 5.63 -20.32
CA LYS A 106 -4.89 5.74 -20.91
C LYS A 106 -3.98 4.54 -20.63
N ASN A 107 -4.06 3.95 -19.44
CA ASN A 107 -3.06 3.03 -18.91
C ASN A 107 -3.66 1.78 -18.24
N GLY A 108 -4.98 1.57 -18.34
CA GLY A 108 -5.69 0.56 -17.54
C GLY A 108 -5.21 -0.86 -17.79
N GLU A 109 -4.97 -1.24 -19.03
CA GLU A 109 -4.44 -2.57 -19.38
C GLU A 109 -3.06 -2.82 -18.74
N LEU A 110 -2.18 -1.82 -18.76
CA LEU A 110 -0.84 -1.92 -18.18
C LEU A 110 -0.90 -1.95 -16.64
N ALA A 111 -1.74 -1.11 -16.04
CA ALA A 111 -1.90 -1.05 -14.59
C ALA A 111 -2.50 -2.36 -14.02
N ARG A 112 -3.48 -2.94 -14.70
CA ARG A 112 -4.06 -4.24 -14.36
C ARG A 112 -3.07 -5.37 -14.64
N GLY A 113 -2.56 -5.47 -15.86
CA GLY A 113 -1.67 -6.55 -16.29
C GLY A 113 -0.33 -6.61 -15.53
N SER A 114 0.15 -5.49 -14.98
CA SER A 114 1.36 -5.46 -14.15
C SER A 114 1.13 -5.94 -12.70
N GLY A 115 -0.13 -6.18 -12.29
CA GLY A 115 -0.50 -6.49 -10.91
C GLY A 115 -0.34 -5.31 -9.94
N PHE A 116 -0.15 -4.09 -10.45
CA PHE A 116 -0.04 -2.89 -9.62
C PHE A 116 -1.29 -2.68 -8.78
N MET A 117 -2.46 -2.74 -9.42
CA MET A 117 -3.74 -2.52 -8.73
C MET A 117 -4.08 -3.60 -7.71
N ALA A 118 -3.64 -4.84 -7.90
CA ALA A 118 -3.86 -5.93 -6.95
C ALA A 118 -3.22 -5.69 -5.56
N ARG A 119 -2.28 -4.75 -5.50
CA ARG A 119 -1.58 -4.37 -4.26
C ARG A 119 -2.30 -3.29 -3.46
N PHE A 120 -3.37 -2.72 -4.00
CA PHE A 120 -4.16 -1.67 -3.35
C PHE A 120 -5.46 -2.23 -2.76
N LEU A 121 -5.84 -1.71 -1.62
CA LEU A 121 -7.18 -1.83 -1.06
C LEU A 121 -8.00 -0.66 -1.59
N ILE A 122 -8.86 -0.92 -2.56
CA ILE A 122 -9.66 0.10 -3.25
C ILE A 122 -10.97 0.31 -2.51
N SER A 123 -11.39 1.56 -2.40
CA SER A 123 -12.69 1.96 -1.86
C SER A 123 -13.27 3.08 -2.72
N ALA A 124 -14.53 2.95 -3.10
CA ALA A 124 -15.28 3.96 -3.85
C ALA A 124 -16.61 4.22 -3.12
N PRO A 125 -16.59 4.90 -1.95
CA PRO A 125 -17.78 5.10 -1.14
C PRO A 125 -18.80 5.97 -1.87
N GLN A 126 -20.08 5.66 -1.67
CA GLN A 126 -21.16 6.50 -2.19
C GLN A 126 -21.17 7.86 -1.50
N SER A 127 -21.53 8.91 -2.25
CA SER A 127 -21.64 10.25 -1.70
C SER A 127 -22.70 10.30 -0.60
N THR A 128 -22.34 10.88 0.53
CA THR A 128 -23.25 11.17 1.64
C THR A 128 -23.76 12.61 1.62
N GLN A 129 -23.60 13.33 0.50
CA GLN A 129 -24.14 14.68 0.36
C GLN A 129 -25.66 14.69 0.59
N GLY A 130 -26.13 15.71 1.29
CA GLY A 130 -27.56 15.83 1.69
C GLY A 130 -27.93 15.10 2.98
N THR A 131 -27.07 14.20 3.50
CA THR A 131 -27.32 13.47 4.76
C THR A 131 -26.41 13.88 5.91
N ARG A 132 -25.39 14.70 5.63
CA ARG A 132 -24.39 15.17 6.60
C ARG A 132 -24.91 16.40 7.36
N LEU A 133 -25.86 16.17 8.26
CA LEU A 133 -26.34 17.23 9.14
C LEU A 133 -25.28 17.56 10.19
N PHE A 134 -25.25 18.82 10.61
CA PHE A 134 -24.36 19.26 11.67
C PHE A 134 -24.61 18.46 12.96
N ARG A 135 -23.53 18.11 13.65
CA ARG A 135 -23.54 17.51 14.98
C ARG A 135 -22.45 18.18 15.80
N ASP A 136 -22.75 18.45 17.05
CA ASP A 136 -21.75 18.96 17.97
C ASP A 136 -20.66 17.90 18.21
N GLU A 137 -19.43 18.38 18.38
CA GLU A 137 -18.32 17.51 18.72
C GLU A 137 -18.46 16.98 20.15
N PRO A 138 -18.06 15.74 20.45
CA PRO A 138 -18.01 15.26 21.82
C PRO A 138 -16.88 15.97 22.59
N ASP A 139 -17.12 16.23 23.89
CA ASP A 139 -16.13 16.91 24.75
C ASP A 139 -14.81 16.17 24.90
N THR A 140 -14.80 14.85 24.68
CA THR A 140 -13.62 13.99 24.79
C THR A 140 -13.60 12.92 23.72
N TRP A 141 -12.37 12.49 23.37
CA TRP A 141 -12.11 11.45 22.37
C TRP A 141 -11.22 10.34 22.93
N PRO A 142 -11.66 9.57 23.94
CA PRO A 142 -10.79 8.62 24.65
C PRO A 142 -10.23 7.50 23.76
N ALA A 143 -10.95 7.11 22.71
CA ALA A 143 -10.44 6.15 21.73
C ALA A 143 -9.31 6.75 20.87
N LEU A 144 -9.45 8.01 20.47
CA LEU A 144 -8.43 8.73 19.71
C LEU A 144 -7.17 8.98 20.57
N GLU A 145 -7.34 9.31 21.84
CA GLU A 145 -6.23 9.47 22.79
C GLU A 145 -5.41 8.19 22.92
N LYS A 146 -6.07 7.04 23.13
CA LYS A 146 -5.42 5.73 23.18
C LYS A 146 -4.70 5.38 21.89
N PHE A 147 -5.32 5.66 20.74
CA PHE A 147 -4.71 5.47 19.43
C PHE A 147 -3.44 6.32 19.26
N ASN A 148 -3.52 7.60 19.61
CA ASN A 148 -2.40 8.53 19.53
C ASN A 148 -1.25 8.14 20.46
N ASP A 149 -1.55 7.70 21.68
CA ASP A 149 -0.53 7.26 22.64
C ASP A 149 0.18 5.99 22.14
N ARG A 150 -0.57 5.05 21.57
CA ARG A 150 0.03 3.85 20.95
C ARG A 150 0.89 4.21 19.75
N LEU A 151 0.43 5.12 18.90
CA LEU A 151 1.20 5.59 17.74
C LEU A 151 2.49 6.29 18.17
N LYS A 152 2.44 7.16 19.19
CA LYS A 152 3.63 7.80 19.77
C LYS A 152 4.62 6.77 20.30
N ALA A 153 4.14 5.75 21.01
CA ALA A 153 5.00 4.67 21.52
C ALA A 153 5.70 3.93 20.35
N ILE A 154 4.97 3.58 19.29
CA ILE A 154 5.56 2.93 18.10
C ILE A 154 6.60 3.83 17.42
N LEU A 155 6.32 5.13 17.28
CA LEU A 155 7.24 6.08 16.65
C LEU A 155 8.47 6.40 17.51
N SER A 156 8.40 6.13 18.82
CA SER A 156 9.53 6.28 19.74
C SER A 156 10.43 5.04 19.80
N ASP A 157 9.98 3.91 19.27
CA ASP A 157 10.82 2.71 19.14
C ASP A 157 11.97 2.97 18.18
N GLU A 158 13.17 2.52 18.53
CA GLU A 158 14.29 2.54 17.61
C GLU A 158 14.02 1.63 16.41
N LEU A 159 14.25 2.17 15.21
CA LEU A 159 14.15 1.37 14.00
C LEU A 159 15.27 0.32 13.99
N PRO A 160 14.94 -0.95 13.66
CA PRO A 160 15.93 -2.00 13.51
C PRO A 160 16.78 -1.74 12.25
N MET A 161 17.84 -0.97 12.39
CA MET A 161 18.75 -0.60 11.30
C MET A 161 20.13 -1.20 11.53
N THR A 162 20.75 -1.69 10.43
CA THR A 162 22.14 -2.09 10.44
C THR A 162 23.07 -0.87 10.53
N GLU A 163 24.34 -1.11 10.82
CA GLU A 163 25.42 -0.09 10.76
C GLU A 163 25.51 0.58 9.37
N LYS A 164 25.07 -0.11 8.31
CA LYS A 164 25.02 0.41 6.93
C LYS A 164 23.71 1.12 6.59
N CYS A 165 22.97 1.57 7.59
CA CYS A 165 21.68 2.26 7.43
C CYS A 165 20.64 1.48 6.59
N ARG A 166 20.64 0.14 6.67
CA ARG A 166 19.63 -0.73 6.05
C ARG A 166 18.63 -1.16 7.10
N LEU A 167 17.36 -1.16 6.73
CA LEU A 167 16.31 -1.65 7.61
C LEU A 167 16.36 -3.19 7.71
N GLU A 168 16.35 -3.71 8.93
CA GLU A 168 16.19 -5.14 9.26
C GLU A 168 14.81 -5.36 9.91
N PRO A 169 13.74 -5.52 9.14
CA PRO A 169 12.40 -5.63 9.69
C PRO A 169 12.24 -6.89 10.54
N CYS A 170 11.52 -6.76 11.65
CA CYS A 170 11.09 -7.92 12.42
C CYS A 170 10.17 -8.82 11.57
N VAL A 171 10.47 -10.10 11.55
CA VAL A 171 9.64 -11.11 10.88
C VAL A 171 8.53 -11.54 11.82
N MET A 172 7.29 -11.26 11.45
CA MET A 172 6.10 -11.74 12.16
C MET A 172 5.59 -13.03 11.51
N THR A 173 5.21 -14.02 12.32
CA THR A 173 4.79 -15.33 11.84
C THR A 173 3.39 -15.68 12.33
N PHE A 174 2.72 -16.58 11.61
CA PHE A 174 1.50 -17.22 12.08
C PHE A 174 1.82 -18.45 12.94
N PRO A 175 1.21 -18.61 14.13
CA PRO A 175 1.19 -19.89 14.81
C PRO A 175 0.55 -20.98 13.94
N PRO A 176 0.83 -22.28 14.17
CA PRO A 176 0.32 -23.35 13.30
C PRO A 176 -1.20 -23.34 13.10
N GLU A 177 -1.96 -23.07 14.14
CA GLU A 177 -3.42 -22.97 14.11
C GLU A 177 -3.91 -21.80 13.25
N VAL A 178 -3.31 -20.62 13.40
CA VAL A 178 -3.65 -19.42 12.61
C VAL A 178 -3.20 -19.57 11.15
N LYS A 179 -2.05 -20.22 10.92
CA LYS A 179 -1.59 -20.57 9.58
C LYS A 179 -2.59 -21.47 8.85
N THR A 180 -3.20 -22.44 9.54
CA THR A 180 -4.23 -23.30 8.97
C THR A 180 -5.45 -22.50 8.52
N ILE A 181 -5.88 -21.51 9.31
CA ILE A 181 -6.99 -20.62 8.96
C ILE A 181 -6.62 -19.79 7.72
N TRP A 182 -5.42 -19.20 7.69
CA TRP A 182 -4.96 -18.42 6.54
C TRP A 182 -4.90 -19.28 5.27
N ILE A 183 -4.41 -20.53 5.34
CA ILE A 183 -4.41 -21.47 4.19
C ILE A 183 -5.84 -21.73 3.70
N SER A 184 -6.79 -21.89 4.60
CA SER A 184 -8.20 -22.07 4.23
C SER A 184 -8.76 -20.85 3.49
N GLN A 185 -8.47 -19.64 3.98
CA GLN A 185 -8.85 -18.39 3.33
C GLN A 185 -8.18 -18.23 1.96
N TYR A 186 -6.87 -18.51 1.85
CA TYR A 186 -6.13 -18.52 0.60
C TYR A 186 -6.80 -19.44 -0.43
N ASN A 187 -7.06 -20.70 -0.05
CA ASN A 187 -7.69 -21.68 -0.93
C ASN A 187 -9.12 -21.28 -1.35
N ALA A 188 -9.87 -20.61 -0.47
CA ALA A 188 -11.21 -20.11 -0.80
C ALA A 188 -11.15 -18.98 -1.84
N ILE A 189 -10.19 -18.06 -1.70
CA ILE A 189 -9.94 -16.99 -2.67
C ILE A 189 -9.51 -17.61 -4.00
N GLU A 190 -8.55 -18.51 -4.00
CA GLU A 190 -8.04 -19.17 -5.22
C GLU A 190 -9.15 -19.88 -6.00
N LYS A 191 -10.05 -20.58 -5.31
CA LYS A 191 -11.23 -21.18 -5.94
C LYS A 191 -12.18 -20.12 -6.54
N ALA A 192 -12.32 -18.98 -5.87
CA ALA A 192 -13.17 -17.90 -6.34
C ALA A 192 -12.59 -17.16 -7.57
N LEU A 193 -11.27 -17.24 -7.79
CA LEU A 193 -10.59 -16.68 -8.98
C LEU A 193 -10.74 -17.55 -10.23
N GLY A 194 -11.05 -18.84 -10.06
CA GLY A 194 -11.19 -19.80 -11.18
C GLY A 194 -12.43 -19.57 -12.02
N ASN A 195 -12.56 -20.31 -13.12
CA ASN A 195 -13.67 -20.24 -14.06
C ASN A 195 -15.03 -20.46 -13.35
N GLY A 196 -15.98 -19.57 -13.54
CA GLY A 196 -17.28 -19.56 -12.86
C GLY A 196 -17.22 -19.09 -11.39
N GLY A 197 -16.07 -18.67 -10.90
CA GLY A 197 -15.87 -18.17 -9.53
C GLY A 197 -16.35 -16.73 -9.36
N LYS A 198 -16.66 -16.35 -8.11
CA LYS A 198 -17.21 -15.01 -7.81
C LYS A 198 -16.24 -13.85 -8.07
N LEU A 199 -14.93 -14.13 -8.20
CA LEU A 199 -13.85 -13.15 -8.42
C LEU A 199 -13.20 -13.31 -9.80
N GLU A 200 -13.80 -14.11 -10.72
CA GLU A 200 -13.25 -14.34 -12.06
C GLU A 200 -13.08 -13.03 -12.84
N ASP A 201 -14.06 -12.13 -12.78
CA ASP A 201 -14.09 -10.84 -13.48
C ASP A 201 -13.05 -9.82 -12.97
N ILE A 202 -12.52 -10.04 -11.77
CA ILE A 202 -11.48 -9.21 -11.13
C ILE A 202 -10.28 -10.06 -10.66
N ASN A 203 -10.00 -11.17 -11.32
CA ASN A 203 -8.96 -12.11 -10.92
C ASN A 203 -7.57 -11.44 -10.82
N ASP A 204 -7.27 -10.53 -11.74
CA ASP A 204 -6.06 -9.71 -11.74
C ASP A 204 -5.93 -8.82 -10.49
N MET A 205 -7.06 -8.30 -9.97
CA MET A 205 -7.10 -7.49 -8.75
C MET A 205 -7.05 -8.35 -7.49
N ALA A 206 -7.76 -9.48 -7.49
CA ALA A 206 -7.88 -10.33 -6.32
C ALA A 206 -6.68 -11.29 -6.13
N SER A 207 -5.77 -11.38 -7.10
CA SER A 207 -4.59 -12.25 -7.05
C SER A 207 -3.66 -12.01 -5.85
N LYS A 208 -3.71 -10.83 -5.22
CA LYS A 208 -2.91 -10.47 -4.03
C LYS A 208 -3.74 -10.38 -2.76
N ALA A 209 -5.00 -10.83 -2.77
CA ALA A 209 -5.89 -10.69 -1.62
C ALA A 209 -5.39 -11.43 -0.38
N ALA A 210 -4.89 -12.65 -0.53
CA ALA A 210 -4.35 -13.42 0.60
C ALA A 210 -3.08 -12.80 1.19
N ASP A 211 -2.21 -12.22 0.34
CA ASP A 211 -1.05 -11.44 0.78
C ASP A 211 -1.48 -10.18 1.54
N ASN A 212 -2.49 -9.47 1.03
CA ASN A 212 -3.04 -8.27 1.69
C ASN A 212 -3.67 -8.61 3.04
N ILE A 213 -4.37 -9.75 3.17
CA ILE A 213 -4.90 -10.24 4.45
C ILE A 213 -3.75 -10.46 5.45
N ALA A 214 -2.70 -11.17 5.06
CA ALA A 214 -1.56 -11.43 5.94
C ALA A 214 -0.86 -10.14 6.38
N ARG A 215 -0.66 -9.18 5.47
CA ARG A 215 -0.05 -7.88 5.77
C ARG A 215 -0.89 -7.03 6.71
N LEU A 216 -2.20 -6.96 6.45
CA LEU A 216 -3.11 -6.19 7.29
C LEU A 216 -3.24 -6.82 8.68
N ALA A 217 -3.28 -8.16 8.76
CA ALA A 217 -3.28 -8.89 10.03
C ALA A 217 -2.01 -8.62 10.85
N ALA A 218 -0.85 -8.58 10.20
CA ALA A 218 0.41 -8.23 10.85
C ALA A 218 0.41 -6.79 11.37
N LEU A 219 -0.13 -5.83 10.62
CA LEU A 219 -0.24 -4.44 11.06
C LEU A 219 -1.17 -4.30 12.26
N PHE A 220 -2.35 -4.93 12.26
CA PHE A 220 -3.26 -4.93 13.40
C PHE A 220 -2.61 -5.55 14.63
N HIS A 221 -2.00 -6.72 14.45
CA HIS A 221 -1.36 -7.41 15.56
C HIS A 221 -0.19 -6.61 16.14
N TYR A 222 0.67 -6.04 15.30
CA TYR A 222 1.77 -5.20 15.74
C TYR A 222 1.28 -3.96 16.51
N PHE A 223 0.23 -3.32 16.01
CA PHE A 223 -0.34 -2.16 16.68
C PHE A 223 -0.91 -2.51 18.05
N GLU A 224 -1.62 -3.61 18.19
CA GLU A 224 -2.33 -3.99 19.41
C GLU A 224 -1.44 -4.78 20.41
N HIS A 225 -0.58 -5.66 19.89
CA HIS A 225 0.15 -6.67 20.69
C HIS A 225 1.67 -6.63 20.54
N GLY A 226 2.21 -5.81 19.62
CA GLY A 226 3.65 -5.69 19.38
C GLY A 226 4.22 -6.85 18.55
N LYS A 227 5.51 -7.21 18.82
CA LYS A 227 6.31 -8.14 17.99
C LYS A 227 6.11 -9.61 18.37
N THR A 228 4.87 -10.05 18.61
CA THR A 228 4.53 -11.44 18.92
C THR A 228 3.92 -12.15 17.70
N PRO A 229 3.73 -13.49 17.70
CA PRO A 229 3.06 -14.18 16.61
C PRO A 229 1.63 -13.70 16.41
N ILE A 230 1.21 -13.58 15.14
CA ILE A 230 -0.07 -12.98 14.74
C ILE A 230 -1.25 -13.81 15.25
N CYS A 231 -2.18 -13.18 15.98
CA CYS A 231 -3.35 -13.86 16.53
C CYS A 231 -4.47 -14.05 15.50
N GLU A 232 -5.36 -15.00 15.78
CA GLU A 232 -6.49 -15.34 14.93
C GLU A 232 -7.47 -14.17 14.75
N ASP A 233 -7.76 -13.41 15.79
CA ASP A 233 -8.67 -12.25 15.72
C ASP A 233 -8.16 -11.20 14.70
N CYS A 234 -6.88 -10.87 14.75
CA CYS A 234 -6.27 -9.95 13.79
C CYS A 234 -6.36 -10.48 12.35
N LEU A 235 -6.16 -11.79 12.14
CA LEU A 235 -6.30 -12.42 10.83
C LEU A 235 -7.74 -12.32 10.31
N ASN A 236 -8.72 -12.66 11.14
CA ASN A 236 -10.13 -12.64 10.75
C ASN A 236 -10.64 -11.23 10.45
N ARG A 237 -10.28 -10.23 11.27
CA ARG A 237 -10.60 -8.82 11.01
C ARG A 237 -9.98 -8.32 9.70
N ALA A 238 -8.73 -8.67 9.44
CA ALA A 238 -8.05 -8.34 8.19
C ALA A 238 -8.74 -8.96 6.98
N ALA A 239 -9.16 -10.23 7.08
CA ALA A 239 -9.89 -10.92 6.01
C ALA A 239 -11.20 -10.22 5.68
N VAL A 240 -12.01 -9.84 6.69
CA VAL A 240 -13.27 -9.10 6.48
C VAL A 240 -13.03 -7.80 5.72
N ILE A 241 -12.00 -7.03 6.11
CA ILE A 241 -11.69 -5.74 5.47
C ILE A 241 -11.21 -5.94 4.03
N VAL A 242 -10.30 -6.88 3.78
CA VAL A 242 -9.78 -7.12 2.42
C VAL A 242 -10.89 -7.62 1.50
N LEU A 243 -11.76 -8.52 1.96
CA LEU A 243 -12.90 -9.00 1.18
C LEU A 243 -13.90 -7.88 0.87
N TRP A 244 -14.11 -6.96 1.82
CA TRP A 244 -14.92 -5.77 1.57
C TRP A 244 -14.31 -4.90 0.46
N HIS A 245 -13.00 -4.65 0.50
CA HIS A 245 -12.30 -3.90 -0.54
C HIS A 245 -12.33 -4.59 -1.91
N LEU A 246 -12.32 -5.92 -1.96
CA LEU A 246 -12.50 -6.64 -3.23
C LEU A 246 -13.91 -6.41 -3.82
N ASN A 247 -14.94 -6.38 -2.99
CA ASN A 247 -16.29 -6.05 -3.43
C ASN A 247 -16.39 -4.58 -3.91
N GLU A 248 -15.73 -3.66 -3.23
CA GLU A 248 -15.62 -2.26 -3.68
C GLU A 248 -14.89 -2.15 -5.02
N ALA A 249 -13.76 -2.85 -5.18
CA ALA A 249 -13.04 -2.90 -6.44
C ALA A 249 -13.91 -3.47 -7.58
N LYS A 250 -14.62 -4.57 -7.33
CA LYS A 250 -15.55 -5.17 -8.29
C LYS A 250 -16.62 -4.18 -8.73
N ARG A 251 -17.25 -3.49 -7.78
CA ARG A 251 -18.25 -2.46 -8.07
C ARG A 251 -17.66 -1.32 -8.88
N PHE A 252 -16.53 -0.78 -8.47
CA PHE A 252 -15.86 0.35 -9.13
C PHE A 252 -15.47 0.01 -10.58
N PHE A 253 -14.91 -1.18 -10.84
CA PHE A 253 -14.51 -1.58 -12.19
C PHE A 253 -15.68 -1.93 -13.09
N ASN A 254 -16.76 -2.45 -12.56
CA ASN A 254 -18.00 -2.66 -13.32
C ASN A 254 -18.61 -1.32 -13.75
N ASP A 255 -18.62 -0.31 -12.88
CA ASP A 255 -19.12 1.03 -13.19
C ASP A 255 -18.25 1.73 -14.26
N ILE A 256 -16.91 1.54 -14.23
CA ILE A 256 -16.01 2.07 -15.27
C ILE A 256 -16.21 1.35 -16.61
N ALA A 257 -16.45 0.04 -16.58
CA ALA A 257 -16.66 -0.75 -17.79
C ALA A 257 -18.02 -0.48 -18.48
N THR A 258 -18.97 0.13 -17.75
CA THR A 258 -20.31 0.47 -18.28
C THR A 258 -20.33 1.94 -18.70
N PRO A 259 -20.48 2.26 -20.01
CA PRO A 259 -20.57 3.64 -20.45
C PRO A 259 -21.73 4.39 -19.80
N PRO A 260 -21.59 5.71 -19.52
CA PRO A 260 -22.63 6.52 -18.85
C PRO A 260 -23.99 6.54 -19.55
N GLU A 261 -24.05 6.22 -20.83
CA GLU A 261 -25.28 6.18 -21.64
C GLU A 261 -26.19 4.98 -21.33
N GLN A 262 -25.69 3.96 -20.62
CA GLN A 262 -26.48 2.76 -20.25
C GLN A 262 -27.07 2.83 -18.83
N ILE A 263 -26.83 3.91 -18.10
CA ILE A 263 -27.31 4.11 -16.72
C ILE A 263 -28.56 5.02 -16.70
N ARG A 264 -29.35 5.07 -17.77
CA ARG A 264 -30.63 5.79 -17.79
C ARG A 264 -31.82 4.87 -17.62
#